data_38d9203a2df95aed786416f0be2e4b65
#
_entry.id   38d9203a2df95aed786416f0be2e4b65
#
_cell.length_a   1.000
_cell.length_b   1.000
_cell.length_c   1.000
_cell.angle_alpha   90.00
_cell.angle_beta   90.00
_cell.angle_gamma   90.00
#
_symmetry.space_group_name_H-M   'P 1'
#
loop_
_entity.id
_entity.type
_entity.pdbx_description
1 polymer ?
#
loop_
_entity_poly.entity_id
_entity_poly.type
_entity_poly.pdbx_seq_one_letter_code
_entity_poly.pdbx_strand_id
1 'polypeptide(L)'
;MTSDADLDFYRAHSAFSDPGRADAALTGAPTTIAGIRALVSRLVFHYRASGDPTRLGFAPERLHEIDLRYADDMLARLAELDTALLDPGRASTDRILGCCRDYTVLFVSLARRLGIPARARVGFSNYFIEGWNLDHVVAEVWDSEQQRWRLVDSQFSDGDIEVPFSFDDVPRDRFITGTDAWRGCRSGELDPERFVVFPDLMVPDLRSWPYLLHNLVFDLAGLNKQEMILWEIWGVLESLEAADAALAAELDVIAARLADPAVTQAELAALYDDDRFRVPAEVTNFSPLDGGKRPVRLRTSVPSAD
;
A
#
# COMPACT_ATOMS: atom_id res chain seq x y z
N MET A 1 -3.46 -11.43 -21.40
CA MET A 1 -2.69 -12.36 -20.51
C MET A 1 -1.43 -11.64 -20.07
N THR A 2 -1.10 -11.66 -18.77
CA THR A 2 0.13 -11.06 -18.25
C THR A 2 1.35 -11.74 -18.89
N SER A 3 2.27 -10.98 -19.48
CA SER A 3 3.46 -11.53 -20.13
C SER A 3 4.55 -11.90 -19.11
N ASP A 4 5.50 -12.74 -19.50
CA ASP A 4 6.65 -13.06 -18.62
C ASP A 4 7.45 -11.79 -18.29
N ALA A 5 7.58 -10.84 -19.24
CA ALA A 5 8.25 -9.57 -18.98
C ALA A 5 7.54 -8.71 -17.92
N ASP A 6 6.20 -8.70 -17.92
CA ASP A 6 5.42 -8.02 -16.88
C ASP A 6 5.63 -8.70 -15.51
N LEU A 7 5.66 -10.03 -15.48
CA LEU A 7 5.92 -10.79 -14.25
C LEU A 7 7.35 -10.55 -13.73
N ASP A 8 8.35 -10.50 -14.62
CA ASP A 8 9.74 -10.21 -14.23
C ASP A 8 9.89 -8.80 -13.65
N PHE A 9 9.16 -7.81 -14.19
CA PHE A 9 9.11 -6.48 -13.60
C PHE A 9 8.64 -6.52 -12.15
N TYR A 10 7.59 -7.32 -11.85
CA TYR A 10 7.04 -7.42 -10.50
C TYR A 10 7.78 -8.42 -9.59
N ARG A 11 8.71 -9.24 -10.11
CA ARG A 11 9.65 -10.05 -9.31
C ARG A 11 10.79 -9.20 -8.75
N ALA A 12 11.23 -8.21 -9.50
CA ALA A 12 12.31 -7.34 -9.08
C ALA A 12 11.86 -6.34 -8.00
N HIS A 13 12.73 -6.10 -7.02
CA HIS A 13 12.48 -5.08 -5.99
C HIS A 13 12.37 -3.67 -6.59
N SER A 14 11.64 -2.80 -5.90
CA SER A 14 11.73 -1.34 -6.00
C SER A 14 12.66 -0.81 -4.91
N ALA A 15 12.97 0.48 -4.95
CA ALA A 15 13.67 1.13 -3.83
C ALA A 15 12.88 0.99 -2.49
N PHE A 16 11.56 0.93 -2.56
CA PHE A 16 10.70 0.81 -1.37
C PHE A 16 10.68 -0.61 -0.79
N SER A 17 10.72 -1.64 -1.63
CA SER A 17 10.54 -3.03 -1.22
C SER A 17 11.84 -3.84 -1.09
N ASP A 18 12.99 -3.26 -1.45
CA ASP A 18 14.27 -3.97 -1.29
C ASP A 18 14.60 -4.11 0.21
N PRO A 19 14.84 -5.32 0.72
CA PRO A 19 15.22 -5.53 2.12
C PRO A 19 16.64 -5.07 2.44
N GLY A 20 17.46 -4.75 1.43
CA GLY A 20 18.80 -4.20 1.59
C GLY A 20 19.68 -5.03 2.52
N ARG A 21 20.33 -4.38 3.47
CA ARG A 21 21.20 -5.02 4.47
C ARG A 21 20.46 -5.96 5.42
N ALA A 22 19.15 -5.82 5.55
CA ALA A 22 18.33 -6.66 6.42
C ALA A 22 17.99 -8.03 5.77
N ASP A 23 18.34 -8.28 4.51
CA ASP A 23 18.05 -9.55 3.81
C ASP A 23 18.57 -10.77 4.56
N ALA A 24 19.75 -10.68 5.15
CA ALA A 24 20.34 -11.78 5.92
C ALA A 24 19.50 -12.17 7.16
N ALA A 25 18.82 -11.21 7.81
CA ALA A 25 17.95 -11.45 8.94
C ALA A 25 16.64 -12.16 8.56
N LEU A 26 16.30 -12.20 7.27
CA LEU A 26 15.15 -12.91 6.72
C LEU A 26 15.45 -14.38 6.38
N THR A 27 16.66 -14.87 6.71
CA THR A 27 17.00 -16.30 6.52
C THR A 27 16.10 -17.17 7.40
N GLY A 28 15.37 -18.11 6.77
CA GLY A 28 14.37 -18.93 7.46
C GLY A 28 12.96 -18.33 7.52
N ALA A 29 12.73 -17.17 6.90
CA ALA A 29 11.39 -16.62 6.73
C ALA A 29 10.47 -17.60 5.98
N PRO A 30 9.15 -17.55 6.24
CA PRO A 30 8.18 -18.39 5.54
C PRO A 30 8.27 -18.23 4.02
N THR A 31 8.02 -19.33 3.29
CA THR A 31 8.09 -19.36 1.82
C THR A 31 6.73 -19.48 1.13
N THR A 32 5.64 -19.51 1.90
CA THR A 32 4.27 -19.53 1.40
C THR A 32 3.59 -18.19 1.60
N ILE A 33 2.62 -17.85 0.76
CA ILE A 33 1.84 -16.61 0.88
C ILE A 33 1.21 -16.49 2.27
N ALA A 34 0.53 -17.53 2.75
CA ALA A 34 -0.08 -17.55 4.08
C ALA A 34 0.97 -17.36 5.20
N GLY A 35 2.13 -17.99 5.07
CA GLY A 35 3.22 -17.84 6.04
C GLY A 35 3.81 -16.43 6.05
N ILE A 36 4.04 -15.83 4.88
CA ILE A 36 4.51 -14.43 4.76
C ILE A 36 3.48 -13.49 5.39
N ARG A 37 2.19 -13.66 5.08
CA ARG A 37 1.10 -12.86 5.65
C ARG A 37 1.08 -12.97 7.17
N ALA A 38 1.12 -14.19 7.71
CA ALA A 38 1.14 -14.44 9.15
C ALA A 38 2.37 -13.85 9.85
N LEU A 39 3.53 -13.83 9.19
CA LEU A 39 4.71 -13.14 9.72
C LEU A 39 4.49 -11.62 9.71
N VAL A 40 4.14 -11.03 8.58
CA VAL A 40 4.02 -9.58 8.38
C VAL A 40 2.98 -8.97 9.32
N SER A 41 1.83 -9.62 9.54
CA SER A 41 0.80 -9.16 10.47
C SER A 41 1.30 -8.99 11.93
N ARG A 42 2.46 -9.56 12.25
CA ARG A 42 3.12 -9.48 13.57
C ARG A 42 4.32 -8.53 13.61
N LEU A 43 4.72 -7.95 12.47
CA LEU A 43 5.85 -7.02 12.40
C LEU A 43 5.41 -5.56 12.57
N VAL A 44 4.18 -5.24 12.19
CA VAL A 44 3.64 -3.89 12.24
C VAL A 44 2.53 -3.82 13.29
N PHE A 45 2.40 -2.68 13.95
CA PHE A 45 1.27 -2.29 14.79
C PHE A 45 0.60 -1.10 14.12
N HIS A 46 -0.67 -1.24 13.74
CA HIS A 46 -1.37 -0.16 13.04
C HIS A 46 -1.68 0.98 14.00
N TYR A 47 -1.02 2.14 13.79
CA TYR A 47 -1.02 3.27 14.72
C TYR A 47 -2.41 3.87 15.04
N ARG A 48 -3.43 3.56 14.23
CA ARG A 48 -4.82 3.98 14.46
C ARG A 48 -5.78 2.80 14.70
N ALA A 49 -5.73 1.76 13.84
CA ALA A 49 -6.71 0.68 13.88
C ALA A 49 -6.49 -0.28 15.05
N SER A 50 -5.25 -0.41 15.56
CA SER A 50 -4.94 -1.31 16.69
C SER A 50 -5.02 -0.65 18.07
N GLY A 51 -5.54 0.58 18.14
CA GLY A 51 -5.67 1.36 19.39
C GLY A 51 -4.62 2.47 19.51
N ASP A 52 -4.68 3.22 20.60
CA ASP A 52 -3.72 4.31 20.90
C ASP A 52 -2.37 3.71 21.34
N PRO A 53 -1.30 3.86 20.56
CA PRO A 53 0.00 3.28 20.87
C PRO A 53 0.55 3.74 22.22
N THR A 54 0.36 5.00 22.58
CA THR A 54 0.90 5.57 23.83
C THR A 54 0.25 4.95 25.06
N ARG A 55 -1.04 4.62 24.97
CA ARG A 55 -1.77 3.91 26.04
C ARG A 55 -1.44 2.43 26.10
N LEU A 56 -0.90 1.87 25.03
CA LEU A 56 -0.51 0.46 24.92
C LEU A 56 0.99 0.23 25.20
N GLY A 57 1.69 1.26 25.69
CA GLY A 57 3.07 1.13 26.16
C GLY A 57 4.14 1.48 25.14
N PHE A 58 3.78 1.98 23.96
CA PHE A 58 4.76 2.51 23.03
C PHE A 58 5.30 3.86 23.52
N ALA A 59 6.62 4.06 23.43
CA ALA A 59 7.22 5.34 23.72
C ALA A 59 6.74 6.40 22.70
N PRO A 60 6.36 7.62 23.14
CA PRO A 60 5.81 8.65 22.25
C PRO A 60 6.72 8.99 21.06
N GLU A 61 8.03 8.90 21.25
CA GLU A 61 9.05 9.17 20.23
C GLU A 61 8.94 8.20 19.05
N ARG A 62 8.36 7.01 19.28
CA ARG A 62 8.19 6.01 18.25
C ARG A 62 7.10 6.33 17.23
N LEU A 63 6.23 7.29 17.52
CA LEU A 63 5.16 7.68 16.60
C LEU A 63 5.70 8.08 15.22
N HIS A 64 6.93 8.63 15.12
CA HIS A 64 7.54 8.95 13.83
C HIS A 64 7.90 7.72 12.97
N GLU A 65 7.84 6.49 13.52
CA GLU A 65 8.03 5.26 12.75
C GLU A 65 7.01 5.12 11.63
N ILE A 66 5.82 5.76 11.74
CA ILE A 66 4.82 5.76 10.66
C ILE A 66 5.32 6.43 9.36
N ASP A 67 6.39 7.21 9.44
CA ASP A 67 7.04 7.86 8.30
C ASP A 67 8.19 7.02 7.70
N LEU A 68 8.39 5.77 8.15
CA LEU A 68 9.32 4.83 7.52
C LEU A 68 8.82 4.46 6.10
N ARG A 69 9.68 4.63 5.10
CA ARG A 69 9.30 4.48 3.69
C ARG A 69 9.72 3.16 3.08
N TYR A 70 10.86 2.66 3.51
CA TYR A 70 11.60 1.60 2.83
C TYR A 70 11.62 0.33 3.67
N ALA A 71 11.51 -0.82 3.02
CA ALA A 71 11.52 -2.12 3.71
C ALA A 71 12.83 -2.34 4.49
N ASP A 72 13.98 -1.89 3.96
CA ASP A 72 15.27 -1.99 4.68
C ASP A 72 15.28 -1.19 5.98
N ASP A 73 14.73 0.03 6.00
CA ASP A 73 14.62 0.84 7.22
C ASP A 73 13.64 0.21 8.23
N MET A 74 12.50 -0.31 7.76
CA MET A 74 11.51 -1.00 8.60
C MET A 74 12.11 -2.25 9.24
N LEU A 75 12.80 -3.07 8.45
CA LEU A 75 13.43 -4.30 8.93
C LEU A 75 14.60 -4.00 9.87
N ALA A 76 15.40 -2.99 9.59
CA ALA A 76 16.47 -2.53 10.48
C ALA A 76 15.89 -2.07 11.82
N ARG A 77 14.81 -1.29 11.79
CA ARG A 77 14.12 -0.85 13.02
C ARG A 77 13.53 -2.01 13.82
N LEU A 78 12.94 -2.99 13.16
CA LEU A 78 12.43 -4.21 13.80
C LEU A 78 13.55 -5.02 14.49
N ALA A 79 14.73 -5.10 13.87
CA ALA A 79 15.89 -5.77 14.44
C ALA A 79 16.49 -5.03 15.64
N GLU A 80 16.37 -3.70 15.69
CA GLU A 80 16.73 -2.89 16.87
C GLU A 80 15.78 -3.12 18.05
N LEU A 81 14.49 -3.30 17.76
CA LEU A 81 13.47 -3.52 18.79
C LEU A 81 13.57 -4.93 19.40
N ASP A 82 13.78 -5.92 18.55
CA ASP A 82 14.00 -7.32 18.92
C ASP A 82 14.76 -8.04 17.81
N THR A 83 15.89 -8.65 18.16
CA THR A 83 16.74 -9.40 17.21
C THR A 83 16.08 -10.65 16.67
N ALA A 84 15.06 -11.20 17.34
CA ALA A 84 14.29 -12.37 16.90
C ALA A 84 13.20 -11.95 15.88
N LEU A 85 13.62 -11.41 14.71
CA LEU A 85 12.73 -10.88 13.68
C LEU A 85 11.61 -11.84 13.27
N LEU A 86 11.89 -13.12 13.22
CA LEU A 86 10.96 -14.18 12.76
C LEU A 86 10.15 -14.81 13.90
N ASP A 87 10.30 -14.34 15.15
CA ASP A 87 9.56 -14.90 16.29
C ASP A 87 8.05 -14.63 16.15
N PRO A 88 7.22 -15.68 16.11
CA PRO A 88 5.76 -15.52 16.12
C PRO A 88 5.21 -14.96 17.42
N GLY A 89 5.98 -15.02 18.52
CA GLY A 89 5.63 -14.50 19.84
C GLY A 89 6.01 -13.05 20.09
N ARG A 90 6.46 -12.30 19.05
CA ARG A 90 6.87 -10.89 19.18
C ARG A 90 5.82 -10.05 19.89
N ALA A 91 6.23 -9.33 20.95
CA ALA A 91 5.35 -8.44 21.70
C ALA A 91 4.85 -7.29 20.82
N SER A 92 3.67 -6.76 21.11
CA SER A 92 3.13 -5.63 20.33
C SER A 92 4.06 -4.42 20.36
N THR A 93 4.71 -4.13 21.48
CA THR A 93 5.67 -3.02 21.64
C THR A 93 6.97 -3.23 20.88
N ASP A 94 7.27 -4.44 20.41
CA ASP A 94 8.47 -4.73 19.59
C ASP A 94 8.18 -4.70 18.08
N ARG A 95 6.93 -4.36 17.69
CA ARG A 95 6.51 -4.10 16.32
C ARG A 95 6.77 -2.64 15.97
N ILE A 96 7.00 -2.35 14.68
CA ILE A 96 7.04 -0.96 14.21
C ILE A 96 5.62 -0.37 14.18
N LEU A 97 5.50 0.93 14.43
CA LEU A 97 4.27 1.66 14.19
C LEU A 97 4.15 1.97 12.68
N GLY A 98 3.01 1.64 12.11
CA GLY A 98 2.77 1.82 10.68
C GLY A 98 1.29 1.82 10.34
N CYS A 99 0.97 1.78 9.05
CA CYS A 99 -0.40 1.66 8.54
C CYS A 99 -0.51 0.48 7.55
N CYS A 100 -1.66 0.31 6.92
CA CYS A 100 -1.91 -0.76 5.93
C CYS A 100 -0.83 -0.85 4.83
N ARG A 101 -0.30 0.29 4.40
CA ARG A 101 0.77 0.38 3.41
C ARG A 101 2.05 -0.33 3.88
N ASP A 102 2.41 -0.25 5.15
CA ASP A 102 3.68 -0.79 5.67
C ASP A 102 3.63 -2.31 5.77
N TYR A 103 2.49 -2.89 6.14
CA TYR A 103 2.25 -4.33 6.01
C TYR A 103 2.41 -4.76 4.55
N THR A 104 1.82 -4.01 3.62
CA THR A 104 1.90 -4.32 2.19
C THR A 104 3.33 -4.27 1.65
N VAL A 105 4.11 -3.25 2.02
CA VAL A 105 5.51 -3.13 1.57
C VAL A 105 6.37 -4.26 2.09
N LEU A 106 6.25 -4.62 3.37
CA LEU A 106 6.97 -5.76 3.94
C LEU A 106 6.55 -7.09 3.29
N PHE A 107 5.24 -7.26 3.02
CA PHE A 107 4.75 -8.45 2.33
C PHE A 107 5.30 -8.54 0.90
N VAL A 108 5.23 -7.45 0.13
CA VAL A 108 5.77 -7.37 -1.23
C VAL A 108 7.28 -7.61 -1.24
N SER A 109 8.00 -7.08 -0.26
CA SER A 109 9.44 -7.32 -0.07
C SER A 109 9.73 -8.82 0.07
N LEU A 110 9.06 -9.50 0.98
CA LEU A 110 9.25 -10.94 1.22
C LEU A 110 8.80 -11.80 0.03
N ALA A 111 7.71 -11.45 -0.65
CA ALA A 111 7.25 -12.16 -1.84
C ALA A 111 8.25 -12.03 -2.99
N ARG A 112 8.74 -10.81 -3.30
CA ARG A 112 9.75 -10.56 -4.34
C ARG A 112 11.07 -11.25 -4.03
N ARG A 113 11.49 -11.28 -2.76
CA ARG A 113 12.67 -12.05 -2.31
C ARG A 113 12.61 -13.53 -2.66
N LEU A 114 11.43 -14.10 -2.71
CA LEU A 114 11.18 -15.49 -3.14
C LEU A 114 10.97 -15.64 -4.66
N GLY A 115 11.10 -14.56 -5.42
CA GLY A 115 10.84 -14.55 -6.87
C GLY A 115 9.36 -14.62 -7.23
N ILE A 116 8.46 -14.36 -6.27
CA ILE A 116 7.02 -14.28 -6.51
C ILE A 116 6.69 -12.88 -7.03
N PRO A 117 6.08 -12.74 -8.24
CA PRO A 117 5.64 -11.45 -8.72
C PRO A 117 4.61 -10.86 -7.76
N ALA A 118 4.89 -9.66 -7.24
CA ALA A 118 4.04 -8.99 -6.28
C ALA A 118 4.04 -7.48 -6.51
N ARG A 119 2.92 -6.82 -6.21
CA ARG A 119 2.74 -5.37 -6.34
C ARG A 119 1.77 -4.84 -5.29
N ALA A 120 1.89 -3.57 -4.93
CA ALA A 120 0.93 -2.90 -4.07
C ALA A 120 -0.30 -2.46 -4.88
N ARG A 121 -1.49 -2.55 -4.28
CA ARG A 121 -2.72 -1.98 -4.80
C ARG A 121 -3.29 -1.03 -3.75
N VAL A 122 -3.55 0.19 -4.17
CA VAL A 122 -4.20 1.20 -3.33
C VAL A 122 -5.67 1.29 -3.70
N GLY A 123 -6.53 1.41 -2.69
CA GLY A 123 -7.96 1.42 -2.90
C GLY A 123 -8.73 1.48 -1.58
N PHE A 124 -9.84 0.74 -1.53
CA PHE A 124 -10.76 0.81 -0.41
C PHE A 124 -11.27 -0.58 -0.03
N SER A 125 -11.37 -0.83 1.26
CA SER A 125 -11.95 -2.05 1.83
C SER A 125 -13.35 -1.79 2.38
N ASN A 126 -14.30 -2.68 2.09
CA ASN A 126 -15.67 -2.60 2.61
C ASN A 126 -15.99 -3.62 3.71
N TYR A 127 -14.97 -4.29 4.23
CA TYR A 127 -15.11 -5.30 5.30
C TYR A 127 -14.76 -4.79 6.70
N PHE A 128 -14.42 -3.51 6.86
CA PHE A 128 -14.13 -2.92 8.17
C PHE A 128 -15.38 -2.35 8.84
N ILE A 129 -16.17 -1.58 8.10
CA ILE A 129 -17.38 -0.92 8.59
C ILE A 129 -18.45 -1.07 7.55
N GLU A 130 -19.59 -1.67 7.94
CA GLU A 130 -20.72 -1.88 7.04
C GLU A 130 -21.19 -0.57 6.39
N GLY A 131 -21.42 -0.60 5.08
CA GLY A 131 -21.88 0.54 4.29
C GLY A 131 -20.82 1.59 3.95
N TRP A 132 -19.55 1.35 4.30
CA TRP A 132 -18.44 2.24 4.00
C TRP A 132 -17.32 1.52 3.24
N ASN A 133 -16.62 2.27 2.39
CA ASN A 133 -15.39 1.85 1.73
C ASN A 133 -14.25 2.67 2.33
N LEU A 134 -13.44 2.03 3.17
CA LEU A 134 -12.34 2.69 3.89
C LEU A 134 -11.03 2.58 3.11
N ASP A 135 -10.29 3.67 3.08
CA ASP A 135 -8.94 3.69 2.54
C ASP A 135 -8.10 2.52 3.03
N HIS A 136 -7.48 1.83 2.08
CA HIS A 136 -6.68 0.65 2.39
C HIS A 136 -5.67 0.33 1.30
N VAL A 137 -4.61 -0.37 1.69
CA VAL A 137 -3.57 -0.87 0.78
C VAL A 137 -3.39 -2.36 1.02
N VAL A 138 -3.40 -3.13 -0.05
CA VAL A 138 -3.17 -4.57 -0.04
C VAL A 138 -2.09 -4.96 -1.04
N ALA A 139 -1.53 -6.15 -0.89
CA ALA A 139 -0.66 -6.72 -1.91
C ALA A 139 -1.49 -7.44 -2.98
N GLU A 140 -0.95 -7.54 -4.16
CA GLU A 140 -1.45 -8.39 -5.24
C GLU A 140 -0.30 -9.29 -5.70
N VAL A 141 -0.49 -10.61 -5.68
CA VAL A 141 0.52 -11.61 -6.05
C VAL A 141 0.05 -12.45 -7.23
N TRP A 142 0.99 -12.86 -8.06
CA TRP A 142 0.71 -13.75 -9.18
C TRP A 142 0.56 -15.20 -8.72
N ASP A 143 -0.61 -15.75 -8.92
CA ASP A 143 -0.88 -17.18 -8.74
C ASP A 143 -0.57 -17.92 -10.06
N SER A 144 0.55 -18.63 -10.09
CA SER A 144 1.01 -19.34 -11.29
C SER A 144 0.16 -20.59 -11.61
N GLU A 145 -0.56 -21.15 -10.62
CA GLU A 145 -1.44 -22.31 -10.84
C GLU A 145 -2.76 -21.87 -11.46
N GLN A 146 -3.33 -20.75 -10.97
CA GLN A 146 -4.60 -20.22 -11.46
C GLN A 146 -4.43 -19.18 -12.58
N GLN A 147 -3.18 -18.79 -12.90
CA GLN A 147 -2.85 -17.80 -13.94
C GLN A 147 -3.60 -16.47 -13.74
N ARG A 148 -3.64 -16.00 -12.50
CA ARG A 148 -4.31 -14.74 -12.11
C ARG A 148 -3.59 -13.99 -11.01
N TRP A 149 -3.85 -12.70 -10.93
CA TRP A 149 -3.49 -11.88 -9.79
C TRP A 149 -4.48 -12.07 -8.65
N ARG A 150 -3.97 -12.32 -7.44
CA ARG A 150 -4.69 -12.58 -6.21
C ARG A 150 -4.39 -11.49 -5.19
N LEU A 151 -5.44 -10.90 -4.59
CA LEU A 151 -5.29 -9.88 -3.55
C LEU A 151 -5.00 -10.55 -2.20
N VAL A 152 -4.03 -10.01 -1.48
CA VAL A 152 -3.61 -10.49 -0.16
C VAL A 152 -3.61 -9.32 0.82
N ASP A 153 -4.43 -9.39 1.86
CA ASP A 153 -4.38 -8.43 2.95
C ASP A 153 -3.46 -8.93 4.07
N SER A 154 -2.28 -8.37 4.11
CA SER A 154 -1.23 -8.76 5.06
C SER A 154 -1.32 -8.07 6.43
N GLN A 155 -2.32 -7.21 6.62
CA GLN A 155 -2.57 -6.59 7.92
C GLN A 155 -3.13 -7.58 8.94
N PHE A 156 -3.89 -8.59 8.49
CA PHE A 156 -4.62 -9.49 9.36
C PHE A 156 -4.03 -10.91 9.38
N SER A 157 -4.01 -11.49 10.57
CA SER A 157 -3.93 -12.94 10.78
C SER A 157 -5.32 -13.55 10.77
N ASP A 158 -5.39 -14.88 10.62
CA ASP A 158 -6.66 -15.59 10.72
C ASP A 158 -7.26 -15.42 12.11
N GLY A 159 -8.52 -14.96 12.16
CA GLY A 159 -9.26 -14.73 13.40
C GLY A 159 -9.15 -13.32 13.99
N ASP A 160 -8.35 -12.42 13.42
CA ASP A 160 -8.27 -11.02 13.89
C ASP A 160 -9.59 -10.27 13.67
N ILE A 161 -10.24 -10.51 12.53
CA ILE A 161 -11.61 -10.06 12.24
C ILE A 161 -12.39 -11.18 11.57
N GLU A 162 -13.71 -11.21 11.77
CA GLU A 162 -14.57 -12.21 11.17
C GLU A 162 -15.02 -11.76 9.76
N VAL A 163 -14.57 -12.49 8.75
CA VAL A 163 -14.94 -12.27 7.34
C VAL A 163 -15.23 -13.60 6.66
N PRO A 164 -16.11 -13.65 5.64
CA PRO A 164 -16.48 -14.88 4.95
C PRO A 164 -15.51 -15.29 3.83
N PHE A 165 -14.25 -14.82 3.88
CA PHE A 165 -13.23 -15.07 2.86
C PHE A 165 -11.84 -15.19 3.49
N SER A 166 -10.85 -15.64 2.71
CA SER A 166 -9.45 -15.69 3.14
C SER A 166 -8.75 -14.38 2.83
N PHE A 167 -7.93 -13.89 3.77
CA PHE A 167 -7.02 -12.76 3.52
C PHE A 167 -5.88 -13.09 2.55
N ASP A 168 -5.67 -14.36 2.21
CA ASP A 168 -4.74 -14.79 1.17
C ASP A 168 -5.33 -14.67 -0.25
N ASP A 169 -6.63 -14.43 -0.37
CA ASP A 169 -7.36 -14.26 -1.63
C ASP A 169 -8.61 -13.40 -1.40
N VAL A 170 -8.40 -12.12 -1.12
CA VAL A 170 -9.49 -11.16 -0.88
C VAL A 170 -10.31 -10.99 -2.14
N PRO A 171 -11.66 -11.15 -2.08
CA PRO A 171 -12.50 -10.95 -3.25
C PRO A 171 -12.46 -9.51 -3.75
N ARG A 172 -12.54 -9.31 -5.07
CA ARG A 172 -12.44 -7.98 -5.69
C ARG A 172 -13.64 -7.08 -5.42
N ASP A 173 -14.75 -7.63 -4.98
CA ASP A 173 -15.90 -6.87 -4.47
C ASP A 173 -15.74 -6.48 -2.99
N ARG A 174 -14.71 -6.98 -2.32
CA ARG A 174 -14.36 -6.65 -0.93
C ARG A 174 -13.22 -5.63 -0.82
N PHE A 175 -12.26 -5.68 -1.73
CA PHE A 175 -11.28 -4.63 -1.91
C PHE A 175 -11.44 -4.04 -3.31
N ILE A 176 -11.89 -2.79 -3.35
CA ILE A 176 -12.12 -2.01 -4.56
C ILE A 176 -10.88 -1.17 -4.83
N THR A 177 -10.15 -1.41 -5.91
CA THR A 177 -8.96 -0.62 -6.24
C THR A 177 -9.32 0.85 -6.47
N GLY A 178 -8.37 1.77 -6.30
CA GLY A 178 -8.57 3.20 -6.61
C GLY A 178 -9.08 3.39 -8.05
N THR A 179 -8.57 2.57 -8.96
CA THR A 179 -9.03 2.48 -10.36
C THR A 179 -10.51 2.11 -10.47
N ASP A 180 -10.94 1.02 -9.80
CA ASP A 180 -12.33 0.54 -9.89
C ASP A 180 -13.29 1.44 -9.12
N ALA A 181 -12.85 2.02 -7.99
CA ALA A 181 -13.63 2.98 -7.22
C ALA A 181 -13.93 4.25 -8.04
N TRP A 182 -12.89 4.81 -8.70
CA TRP A 182 -13.08 5.94 -9.62
C TRP A 182 -14.11 5.63 -10.71
N ARG A 183 -13.94 4.51 -11.41
CA ARG A 183 -14.82 4.09 -12.50
C ARG A 183 -16.26 3.86 -12.04
N GLY A 184 -16.43 3.15 -10.91
CA GLY A 184 -17.76 2.87 -10.36
C GLY A 184 -18.49 4.14 -9.91
N CYS A 185 -17.78 5.12 -9.32
CA CYS A 185 -18.38 6.41 -8.97
C CYS A 185 -18.67 7.26 -10.22
N ARG A 186 -17.81 7.25 -11.24
CA ARG A 186 -18.04 7.96 -12.51
C ARG A 186 -19.20 7.40 -13.30
N SER A 187 -19.45 6.09 -13.27
CA SER A 187 -20.62 5.45 -13.90
C SER A 187 -21.92 5.62 -13.11
N GLY A 188 -21.84 6.03 -11.83
CA GLY A 188 -23.00 6.13 -10.94
C GLY A 188 -23.41 4.80 -10.30
N GLU A 189 -22.61 3.72 -10.46
CA GLU A 189 -22.81 2.43 -9.78
C GLU A 189 -22.48 2.49 -8.29
N LEU A 190 -21.50 3.35 -7.92
CA LEU A 190 -21.06 3.54 -6.55
C LEU A 190 -21.29 4.96 -6.10
N ASP A 191 -21.61 5.12 -4.81
CA ASP A 191 -21.80 6.43 -4.18
C ASP A 191 -20.45 6.99 -3.69
N PRO A 192 -19.92 8.08 -4.27
CA PRO A 192 -18.63 8.64 -3.90
C PRO A 192 -18.57 9.06 -2.42
N GLU A 193 -19.70 9.40 -1.80
CA GLU A 193 -19.74 9.80 -0.39
C GLU A 193 -19.46 8.63 0.58
N ARG A 194 -19.43 7.39 0.08
CA ARG A 194 -19.10 6.19 0.85
C ARG A 194 -17.60 5.85 0.85
N PHE A 195 -16.77 6.62 0.17
CA PHE A 195 -15.32 6.42 0.08
C PHE A 195 -14.60 7.42 0.96
N VAL A 196 -13.94 6.93 2.02
CA VAL A 196 -13.38 7.78 3.09
C VAL A 196 -12.13 7.14 3.70
N VAL A 197 -11.28 7.96 4.34
CA VAL A 197 -10.24 7.43 5.24
C VAL A 197 -10.90 6.82 6.49
N PHE A 198 -11.86 7.54 7.09
CA PHE A 198 -12.66 7.06 8.20
C PHE A 198 -13.99 7.84 8.26
N PRO A 199 -15.14 7.19 8.56
CA PRO A 199 -16.46 7.84 8.48
C PRO A 199 -16.59 9.12 9.31
N ASP A 200 -16.05 9.12 10.54
CA ASP A 200 -16.13 10.26 11.46
C ASP A 200 -15.09 11.37 11.18
N LEU A 201 -14.16 11.11 10.25
CA LEU A 201 -13.16 12.09 9.85
C LEU A 201 -13.75 13.03 8.79
N MET A 202 -14.31 14.15 9.25
CA MET A 202 -15.02 15.11 8.39
C MET A 202 -14.07 16.12 7.71
N VAL A 203 -12.93 15.65 7.22
CA VAL A 203 -11.97 16.44 6.43
C VAL A 203 -12.30 16.26 4.95
N PRO A 204 -12.64 17.33 4.20
CA PRO A 204 -13.09 17.24 2.81
C PRO A 204 -12.11 16.47 1.90
N ASP A 205 -10.81 16.73 2.05
CA ASP A 205 -9.76 16.16 1.20
C ASP A 205 -9.55 14.65 1.44
N LEU A 206 -10.10 14.10 2.54
CA LEU A 206 -9.92 12.70 2.94
C LEU A 206 -11.19 11.86 2.70
N ARG A 207 -12.04 12.31 1.78
CA ARG A 207 -13.30 11.64 1.43
C ARG A 207 -13.78 12.02 0.03
N SER A 208 -14.71 11.22 -0.50
CA SER A 208 -15.41 11.49 -1.76
C SER A 208 -14.46 11.73 -2.93
N TRP A 209 -14.78 12.62 -3.86
CA TRP A 209 -14.04 12.84 -5.10
C TRP A 209 -12.56 13.21 -4.92
N PRO A 210 -12.17 14.08 -3.98
CA PRO A 210 -10.74 14.32 -3.72
C PRO A 210 -9.98 13.05 -3.36
N TYR A 211 -10.57 12.20 -2.53
CA TYR A 211 -9.92 10.98 -2.08
C TYR A 211 -9.97 9.82 -3.10
N LEU A 212 -11.00 9.79 -3.94
CA LEU A 212 -11.06 8.92 -5.11
C LEU A 212 -9.94 9.24 -6.11
N LEU A 213 -9.70 10.54 -6.39
CA LEU A 213 -8.56 10.99 -7.21
C LEU A 213 -7.23 10.56 -6.57
N HIS A 214 -7.06 10.81 -5.28
CA HIS A 214 -5.87 10.41 -4.53
C HIS A 214 -5.59 8.91 -4.73
N ASN A 215 -6.56 8.04 -4.48
CA ASN A 215 -6.35 6.60 -4.54
C ASN A 215 -6.18 6.08 -5.97
N LEU A 216 -6.75 6.72 -6.98
CA LEU A 216 -6.48 6.39 -8.39
C LEU A 216 -5.00 6.69 -8.75
N VAL A 217 -4.48 7.85 -8.35
CA VAL A 217 -3.09 8.24 -8.62
C VAL A 217 -2.12 7.33 -7.83
N PHE A 218 -2.44 7.00 -6.60
CA PHE A 218 -1.64 6.08 -5.79
C PHE A 218 -1.69 4.63 -6.32
N ASP A 219 -2.82 4.16 -6.87
CA ASP A 219 -2.92 2.84 -7.51
C ASP A 219 -2.04 2.78 -8.78
N LEU A 220 -2.05 3.85 -9.60
CA LEU A 220 -1.14 3.98 -10.75
C LEU A 220 0.33 3.97 -10.31
N ALA A 221 0.68 4.71 -9.25
CA ALA A 221 2.03 4.72 -8.69
C ALA A 221 2.44 3.33 -8.17
N GLY A 222 1.57 2.64 -7.43
CA GLY A 222 1.79 1.28 -6.92
C GLY A 222 2.02 0.27 -8.04
N LEU A 223 1.27 0.35 -9.14
CA LEU A 223 1.47 -0.45 -10.34
C LEU A 223 2.82 -0.17 -11.03
N ASN A 224 3.41 1.00 -10.81
CA ASN A 224 4.76 1.37 -11.26
C ASN A 224 5.82 1.18 -10.15
N LYS A 225 5.53 0.38 -9.14
CA LYS A 225 6.42 0.04 -8.00
C LYS A 225 6.89 1.26 -7.21
N GLN A 226 6.02 2.27 -7.09
CA GLN A 226 6.19 3.40 -6.18
C GLN A 226 5.22 3.20 -5.03
N GLU A 227 5.66 2.48 -4.02
CA GLU A 227 4.87 2.13 -2.85
C GLU A 227 4.92 3.30 -1.83
N MET A 228 4.23 4.42 -2.17
CA MET A 228 4.27 5.68 -1.43
C MET A 228 3.55 5.62 -0.09
N ILE A 229 3.95 6.49 0.85
CA ILE A 229 3.19 6.72 2.08
C ILE A 229 1.92 7.51 1.75
N LEU A 230 0.78 7.12 2.31
CA LEU A 230 -0.54 7.65 1.93
C LEU A 230 -0.77 9.15 2.22
N TRP A 231 0.10 9.79 2.97
CA TRP A 231 0.06 11.24 3.24
C TRP A 231 1.21 12.00 2.56
N GLU A 232 1.77 11.44 1.50
CA GLU A 232 2.67 12.13 0.59
C GLU A 232 1.88 12.64 -0.62
N ILE A 233 2.11 13.88 -1.01
CA ILE A 233 1.43 14.51 -2.13
C ILE A 233 2.44 15.05 -3.13
N TRP A 234 2.07 14.98 -4.42
CA TRP A 234 2.84 15.50 -5.54
C TRP A 234 1.93 15.78 -6.74
N GLY A 235 2.38 16.57 -7.69
CA GLY A 235 1.70 16.82 -8.95
C GLY A 235 0.23 17.24 -8.77
N VAL A 236 -0.71 16.48 -9.35
CA VAL A 236 -2.15 16.80 -9.24
C VAL A 236 -2.70 16.70 -7.82
N LEU A 237 -1.99 16.02 -6.92
CA LEU A 237 -2.42 15.87 -5.53
C LEU A 237 -2.11 17.09 -4.66
N GLU A 238 -1.27 18.01 -5.12
CA GLU A 238 -0.89 19.20 -4.33
C GLU A 238 -2.07 20.17 -4.10
N SER A 239 -3.05 20.18 -5.00
CA SER A 239 -4.25 21.02 -4.84
C SER A 239 -5.29 20.41 -3.92
N LEU A 240 -5.29 19.08 -3.71
CA LEU A 240 -6.27 18.30 -2.93
C LEU A 240 -7.74 18.65 -3.21
N GLU A 241 -8.01 19.29 -4.34
CA GLU A 241 -9.36 19.61 -4.80
C GLU A 241 -9.91 18.45 -5.63
N ALA A 242 -11.23 18.42 -5.79
CA ALA A 242 -11.83 17.52 -6.76
C ALA A 242 -11.34 17.89 -8.18
N ALA A 243 -11.10 16.87 -8.99
CA ALA A 243 -10.71 17.08 -10.38
C ALA A 243 -11.74 17.97 -11.10
N ASP A 244 -11.28 18.99 -11.83
CA ASP A 244 -12.12 19.71 -12.76
C ASP A 244 -12.59 18.78 -13.92
N ALA A 245 -13.51 19.26 -14.76
CA ALA A 245 -14.09 18.43 -15.82
C ALA A 245 -13.05 17.92 -16.83
N ALA A 246 -11.98 18.69 -17.09
CA ALA A 246 -10.92 18.31 -18.03
C ALA A 246 -10.03 17.22 -17.44
N LEU A 247 -9.56 17.41 -16.21
CA LEU A 247 -8.77 16.41 -15.48
C LEU A 247 -9.60 15.12 -15.24
N ALA A 248 -10.89 15.26 -14.87
CA ALA A 248 -11.76 14.12 -14.67
C ALA A 248 -11.92 13.27 -15.94
N ALA A 249 -12.07 13.89 -17.12
CA ALA A 249 -12.15 13.18 -18.38
C ALA A 249 -10.84 12.45 -18.73
N GLU A 250 -9.70 13.04 -18.41
CA GLU A 250 -8.39 12.41 -18.58
C GLU A 250 -8.20 11.21 -17.63
N LEU A 251 -8.58 11.37 -16.37
CA LEU A 251 -8.56 10.28 -15.37
C LEU A 251 -9.50 9.14 -15.75
N ASP A 252 -10.63 9.42 -16.42
CA ASP A 252 -11.53 8.38 -16.94
C ASP A 252 -10.80 7.50 -17.98
N VAL A 253 -9.98 8.11 -18.86
CA VAL A 253 -9.18 7.38 -19.87
C VAL A 253 -8.09 6.54 -19.18
N ILE A 254 -7.38 7.13 -18.21
CA ILE A 254 -6.35 6.43 -17.42
C ILE A 254 -6.99 5.24 -16.70
N ALA A 255 -8.08 5.46 -15.97
CA ALA A 255 -8.75 4.41 -15.19
C ALA A 255 -9.30 3.29 -16.09
N ALA A 256 -9.83 3.61 -17.28
CA ALA A 256 -10.25 2.62 -18.25
C ALA A 256 -9.08 1.74 -18.72
N ARG A 257 -7.89 2.34 -18.92
CA ARG A 257 -6.70 1.61 -19.32
C ARG A 257 -6.14 0.74 -18.18
N LEU A 258 -6.11 1.26 -16.96
CA LEU A 258 -5.66 0.51 -15.77
C LEU A 258 -6.55 -0.71 -15.47
N ALA A 259 -7.83 -0.63 -15.78
CA ALA A 259 -8.78 -1.72 -15.59
C ALA A 259 -8.77 -2.77 -16.70
N ASP A 260 -8.07 -2.53 -17.82
CA ASP A 260 -7.96 -3.49 -18.91
C ASP A 260 -7.06 -4.67 -18.46
N PRO A 261 -7.56 -5.90 -18.42
CA PRO A 261 -6.76 -7.06 -18.02
C PRO A 261 -5.62 -7.39 -19.00
N ALA A 262 -5.62 -6.77 -20.18
CA ALA A 262 -4.58 -6.91 -21.20
C ALA A 262 -3.53 -5.79 -21.15
N VAL A 263 -3.67 -4.81 -20.22
CA VAL A 263 -2.69 -3.73 -20.08
C VAL A 263 -1.31 -4.31 -19.74
N THR A 264 -0.30 -3.85 -20.46
CA THR A 264 1.09 -4.24 -20.22
C THR A 264 1.79 -3.27 -19.27
N GLN A 265 2.89 -3.73 -18.66
CA GLN A 265 3.70 -2.85 -17.82
C GLN A 265 4.26 -1.65 -18.59
N ALA A 266 4.62 -1.83 -19.87
CA ALA A 266 5.09 -0.74 -20.71
C ALA A 266 4.03 0.35 -20.93
N GLU A 267 2.76 -0.03 -21.08
CA GLU A 267 1.65 0.92 -21.18
C GLU A 267 1.37 1.60 -19.83
N LEU A 268 1.48 0.87 -18.71
CA LEU A 268 1.39 1.46 -17.37
C LEU A 268 2.50 2.49 -17.13
N ALA A 269 3.72 2.19 -17.54
CA ALA A 269 4.85 3.12 -17.47
C ALA A 269 4.62 4.38 -18.33
N ALA A 270 4.05 4.22 -19.52
CA ALA A 270 3.74 5.36 -20.39
C ALA A 270 2.65 6.27 -19.82
N LEU A 271 1.61 5.71 -19.16
CA LEU A 271 0.60 6.50 -18.44
C LEU A 271 1.18 7.22 -17.22
N TYR A 272 2.17 6.60 -16.59
CA TYR A 272 2.84 7.14 -15.41
C TYR A 272 3.90 8.20 -15.75
N ASP A 273 4.40 8.27 -16.99
CA ASP A 273 5.47 9.17 -17.41
C ASP A 273 5.03 10.65 -17.56
N ASP A 274 3.83 11.01 -17.15
CA ASP A 274 3.36 12.38 -17.03
C ASP A 274 3.78 12.96 -15.68
N ASP A 275 4.46 14.10 -15.65
CA ASP A 275 4.96 14.76 -14.44
C ASP A 275 3.86 15.07 -13.41
N ARG A 276 2.60 15.14 -13.84
CA ARG A 276 1.45 15.35 -12.95
C ARG A 276 1.12 14.11 -12.11
N PHE A 277 1.42 12.93 -12.61
CA PHE A 277 1.13 11.64 -11.96
C PHE A 277 2.39 10.94 -11.47
N ARG A 278 3.52 11.16 -12.13
CA ARG A 278 4.80 10.56 -11.78
C ARG A 278 5.31 11.10 -10.45
N VAL A 279 5.69 10.19 -9.54
CA VAL A 279 6.36 10.54 -8.28
C VAL A 279 7.70 11.21 -8.58
N PRO A 280 7.90 12.46 -8.18
CA PRO A 280 9.16 13.18 -8.36
C PRO A 280 10.22 12.73 -7.34
N ALA A 281 11.46 13.18 -7.53
CA ALA A 281 12.54 12.91 -6.58
C ALA A 281 12.32 13.54 -5.19
N GLU A 282 11.48 14.56 -5.09
CA GLU A 282 11.08 15.21 -3.85
C GLU A 282 9.56 15.35 -3.82
N VAL A 283 8.95 14.91 -2.71
CA VAL A 283 7.52 14.97 -2.46
C VAL A 283 7.21 15.77 -1.22
N THR A 284 5.99 16.25 -1.08
CA THR A 284 5.53 16.88 0.17
C THR A 284 4.91 15.80 1.07
N ASN A 285 5.48 15.61 2.26
CA ASN A 285 4.91 14.78 3.32
C ASN A 285 3.96 15.63 4.17
N PHE A 286 2.77 15.11 4.42
CA PHE A 286 1.74 15.70 5.26
C PHE A 286 1.43 14.77 6.45
N SER A 287 2.42 14.59 7.33
CA SER A 287 2.30 13.62 8.42
C SER A 287 1.06 13.87 9.29
N PRO A 288 0.26 12.84 9.56
CA PRO A 288 -0.93 12.94 10.41
C PRO A 288 -0.60 13.17 11.89
N LEU A 289 0.68 13.16 12.28
CA LEU A 289 1.11 13.38 13.65
C LEU A 289 1.02 14.85 14.06
N ASP A 290 1.44 15.75 13.18
CA ASP A 290 1.54 17.17 13.48
C ASP A 290 0.86 18.07 12.43
N GLY A 291 0.37 17.48 11.33
CA GLY A 291 -0.26 18.20 10.21
C GLY A 291 0.70 19.13 9.46
N GLY A 292 2.00 19.04 9.74
CA GLY A 292 3.03 19.88 9.11
C GLY A 292 3.37 19.38 7.71
N LYS A 293 3.45 20.31 6.73
CA LYS A 293 3.99 20.03 5.40
C LYS A 293 5.51 20.12 5.43
N ARG A 294 6.18 19.07 4.93
CA ARG A 294 7.63 19.05 4.82
C ARG A 294 8.07 18.39 3.53
N PRO A 295 9.09 18.92 2.83
CA PRO A 295 9.65 18.24 1.67
C PRO A 295 10.42 17.00 2.11
N VAL A 296 10.29 15.93 1.33
CA VAL A 296 11.01 14.69 1.52
C VAL A 296 11.66 14.26 0.22
N ARG A 297 12.96 14.07 0.25
CA ARG A 297 13.69 13.52 -0.89
C ARG A 297 13.66 12.00 -0.85
N LEU A 298 13.16 11.41 -1.91
CA LEU A 298 13.04 9.96 -2.05
C LEU A 298 14.37 9.34 -2.50
N ARG A 299 14.60 8.09 -2.10
CA ARG A 299 15.71 7.28 -2.62
C ARG A 299 15.33 6.79 -4.03
N THR A 300 16.31 6.86 -4.93
CA THR A 300 16.17 6.31 -6.30
C THR A 300 16.68 4.88 -6.43
N SER A 301 17.45 4.43 -5.43
CA SER A 301 17.99 3.06 -5.33
C SER A 301 18.26 2.72 -3.87
N VAL A 302 18.34 1.44 -3.57
CA VAL A 302 18.77 0.96 -2.25
C VAL A 302 20.28 1.20 -2.09
N PRO A 303 20.76 1.64 -0.92
CA PRO A 303 22.20 1.70 -0.66
C PRO A 303 22.81 0.30 -0.81
N SER A 304 23.82 0.16 -1.65
CA SER A 304 24.60 -1.08 -1.73
C SER A 304 25.20 -1.41 -0.36
N ALA A 305 25.17 -2.68 0.02
CA ALA A 305 25.96 -3.16 1.15
C ALA A 305 27.43 -3.08 0.75
N ASP A 306 28.17 -2.08 1.27
CA ASP A 306 29.63 -2.03 1.23
C ASP A 306 30.18 -2.92 2.34
#